data_52265a37dfe1da46811009d608584b56
#
_entry.id   52265a37dfe1da46811009d608584b56
#
_cell.length_a   1.000
_cell.length_b   1.000
_cell.length_c   1.000
_cell.angle_alpha   90.00
_cell.angle_beta   90.00
_cell.angle_gamma   90.00
#
_symmetry.space_group_name_H-M   'P 1'
#
loop_
_entity.id
_entity.type
_entity.pdbx_description
1 polymer ?
#
loop_
_entity_poly.entity_id
_entity_poly.type
_entity_poly.pdbx_seq_one_letter_code
_entity_poly.pdbx_strand_id
1 'polypeptide(L)'
;MVNGYAIGGGQVLHLLCDLSIAAETAKFGQTGPKVGSFDAGYGAGYLAAIVGQKKAREIWYLCRQYSAAEALEMGMLNRVVPFEQLEEECIAWAKEMLQWSPTALRFMKASFNAATDGYAGLAQLAGDATLLYY
;
A
#
# COMPACT_ATOMS: atom_id res chain seq x y z
N MET A 1 -8.79 3.21 -2.35
CA MET A 1 -9.33 2.57 -3.57
C MET A 1 -8.53 2.99 -4.81
N VAL A 2 -8.38 2.08 -5.77
CA VAL A 2 -7.69 2.32 -7.05
C VAL A 2 -8.69 2.07 -8.18
N ASN A 3 -9.14 3.15 -8.82
CA ASN A 3 -10.18 3.10 -9.84
C ASN A 3 -9.65 3.14 -11.29
N GLY A 4 -8.32 3.21 -11.47
CA GLY A 4 -7.70 3.35 -12.79
C GLY A 4 -6.20 3.12 -12.72
N TYR A 5 -5.40 4.06 -13.22
CA TYR A 5 -3.95 3.92 -13.28
C TYR A 5 -3.27 4.29 -11.95
N ALA A 6 -2.56 3.34 -11.36
CA ALA A 6 -1.62 3.55 -10.26
C ALA A 6 -0.19 3.30 -10.79
N ILE A 7 0.39 4.28 -11.46
CA ILE A 7 1.66 4.16 -12.16
C ILE A 7 2.66 5.18 -11.61
N GLY A 8 3.93 4.81 -11.46
CA GLY A 8 4.97 5.68 -10.92
C GLY A 8 4.64 6.16 -9.51
N GLY A 9 4.52 7.48 -9.31
CA GLY A 9 4.13 8.08 -8.02
C GLY A 9 2.76 7.59 -7.52
N GLY A 10 1.80 7.34 -8.42
CA GLY A 10 0.52 6.73 -8.06
C GLY A 10 0.66 5.33 -7.49
N GLN A 11 1.59 4.53 -8.02
CA GLN A 11 1.94 3.23 -7.46
C GLN A 11 2.51 3.37 -6.05
N VAL A 12 3.42 4.33 -5.83
CA VAL A 12 4.01 4.56 -4.51
C VAL A 12 2.96 4.96 -3.49
N LEU A 13 2.06 5.88 -3.85
CA LEU A 13 0.99 6.33 -2.96
C LEU A 13 0.06 5.18 -2.53
N HIS A 14 -0.34 4.33 -3.47
CA HIS A 14 -1.18 3.19 -3.14
C HIS A 14 -0.48 2.17 -2.25
N LEU A 15 0.81 1.91 -2.47
CA LEU A 15 1.61 1.00 -1.64
C LEU A 15 1.76 1.47 -0.19
N LEU A 16 1.75 2.78 0.04
CA LEU A 16 1.82 3.37 1.38
C LEU A 16 0.48 3.36 2.13
N CYS A 17 -0.62 3.06 1.44
CA CYS A 17 -1.90 2.85 2.11
C CYS A 17 -1.91 1.49 2.81
N ASP A 18 -2.56 1.41 3.96
CA ASP A 18 -2.61 0.18 4.76
C ASP A 18 -3.37 -0.95 4.06
N LEU A 19 -4.43 -0.60 3.32
CA LEU A 19 -5.26 -1.53 2.56
C LEU A 19 -5.53 -0.96 1.17
N SER A 20 -5.60 -1.85 0.18
CA SER A 20 -5.86 -1.47 -1.22
C SER A 20 -6.90 -2.37 -1.86
N ILE A 21 -8.00 -1.75 -2.31
CA ILE A 21 -9.03 -2.40 -3.14
C ILE A 21 -9.01 -1.71 -4.50
N ALA A 22 -9.03 -2.49 -5.57
CA ALA A 22 -8.96 -1.95 -6.93
C ALA A 22 -10.14 -2.39 -7.80
N ALA A 23 -10.47 -1.55 -8.78
CA ALA A 23 -11.31 -1.96 -9.88
C ALA A 23 -10.58 -3.00 -10.76
N GLU A 24 -11.31 -3.93 -11.35
CA GLU A 24 -10.76 -4.96 -12.25
C GLU A 24 -10.03 -4.37 -13.47
N THR A 25 -10.39 -3.14 -13.86
CA THR A 25 -9.78 -2.40 -14.98
C THR A 25 -8.50 -1.65 -14.60
N ALA A 26 -8.17 -1.57 -13.30
CA ALA A 26 -7.01 -0.83 -12.82
C ALA A 26 -5.68 -1.40 -13.34
N LYS A 27 -4.69 -0.51 -13.50
CA LYS A 27 -3.33 -0.83 -13.96
C LYS A 27 -2.28 -0.31 -12.99
N PHE A 28 -1.26 -1.12 -12.80
CA PHE A 28 -0.19 -0.90 -11.82
C PHE A 28 1.17 -0.96 -12.48
N GLY A 29 2.15 -0.23 -11.97
CA GLY A 29 3.52 -0.32 -12.46
C GLY A 29 4.40 0.88 -12.14
N GLN A 30 5.66 0.77 -12.54
CA GLN A 30 6.65 1.82 -12.40
C GLN A 30 7.13 2.30 -13.78
N THR A 31 7.49 3.58 -13.87
CA THR A 31 7.94 4.22 -15.11
C THR A 31 9.24 5.00 -14.94
N GLY A 32 9.77 5.07 -13.72
CA GLY A 32 10.94 5.88 -13.40
C GLY A 32 12.10 5.71 -14.38
N PRO A 33 12.61 4.49 -14.67
CA PRO A 33 13.72 4.29 -15.59
C PRO A 33 13.45 4.78 -17.02
N LYS A 34 12.20 4.82 -17.48
CA LYS A 34 11.85 5.36 -18.81
C LYS A 34 12.05 6.88 -18.92
N VAL A 35 12.02 7.58 -17.79
CA VAL A 35 12.11 9.05 -17.74
C VAL A 35 13.32 9.54 -16.95
N GLY A 36 14.25 8.62 -16.61
CA GLY A 36 15.46 8.94 -15.87
C GLY A 36 15.23 9.27 -14.39
N SER A 37 14.15 8.78 -13.78
CA SER A 37 13.87 8.95 -12.37
C SER A 37 13.77 7.63 -11.62
N PHE A 38 13.79 7.68 -10.29
CA PHE A 38 13.66 6.52 -9.41
C PHE A 38 13.15 6.94 -8.03
N ASP A 39 12.57 5.99 -7.31
CA ASP A 39 12.23 6.13 -5.89
C ASP A 39 12.91 4.98 -5.14
N ALA A 40 13.97 5.32 -4.40
CA ALA A 40 14.80 4.35 -3.71
C ALA A 40 14.14 3.78 -2.44
N GLY A 41 13.36 4.59 -1.73
CA GLY A 41 12.73 4.22 -0.47
C GLY A 41 11.44 3.44 -0.66
N TYR A 42 10.35 4.17 -0.70
CA TYR A 42 9.02 3.56 -0.74
C TYR A 42 8.71 2.91 -2.09
N GLY A 43 9.18 3.47 -3.20
CA GLY A 43 8.95 2.91 -4.52
C GLY A 43 9.71 1.61 -4.80
N ALA A 44 10.89 1.42 -4.24
CA ALA A 44 11.72 0.24 -4.48
C ALA A 44 11.79 -0.68 -3.25
N GLY A 45 12.32 -0.19 -2.14
CA GLY A 45 12.55 -1.00 -0.93
C GLY A 45 11.25 -1.52 -0.32
N TYR A 46 10.26 -0.65 -0.15
CA TYR A 46 8.97 -1.02 0.42
C TYR A 46 8.17 -1.93 -0.53
N LEU A 47 8.18 -1.65 -1.84
CA LEU A 47 7.60 -2.56 -2.83
C LEU A 47 8.22 -3.97 -2.73
N ALA A 48 9.56 -4.06 -2.58
CA ALA A 48 10.24 -5.33 -2.46
C ALA A 48 9.85 -6.11 -1.19
N ALA A 49 9.47 -5.43 -0.12
CA ALA A 49 8.93 -6.06 1.07
C ALA A 49 7.53 -6.67 0.84
N ILE A 50 6.74 -6.09 -0.06
CA ILE A 50 5.39 -6.55 -0.39
C ILE A 50 5.44 -7.71 -1.40
N VAL A 51 6.11 -7.53 -2.55
CA VAL A 51 6.05 -8.46 -3.68
C VAL A 51 7.27 -9.37 -3.79
N GLY A 52 8.25 -9.20 -2.91
CA GLY A 52 9.54 -9.87 -2.97
C GLY A 52 10.52 -9.23 -3.94
N GLN A 53 11.82 -9.47 -3.67
CA GLN A 53 12.94 -8.82 -4.38
C GLN A 53 12.92 -9.02 -5.91
N LYS A 54 12.61 -10.24 -6.37
CA LYS A 54 12.64 -10.55 -7.80
C LYS A 54 11.55 -9.83 -8.57
N LYS A 55 10.33 -9.85 -8.04
CA LYS A 55 9.18 -9.19 -8.69
C LYS A 55 9.31 -7.66 -8.66
N ALA A 56 9.77 -7.09 -7.55
CA ALA A 56 10.02 -5.65 -7.47
C ALA A 56 11.03 -5.18 -8.52
N ARG A 57 12.12 -5.92 -8.72
CA ARG A 57 13.12 -5.62 -9.75
C ARG A 57 12.56 -5.76 -11.16
N GLU A 58 11.75 -6.78 -11.42
CA GLU A 58 11.05 -6.93 -12.69
C GLU A 58 10.18 -5.71 -13.00
N ILE A 59 9.35 -5.28 -12.02
CA ILE A 59 8.48 -4.11 -12.16
C ILE A 59 9.29 -2.86 -12.50
N TRP A 60 10.38 -2.61 -11.76
CA TRP A 60 11.22 -1.44 -11.96
C TRP A 60 12.07 -1.49 -13.23
N TYR A 61 12.75 -2.60 -13.49
CA TYR A 61 13.72 -2.69 -14.59
C TYR A 61 13.03 -2.78 -15.95
N LEU A 62 11.88 -3.43 -16.02
CA LEU A 62 11.16 -3.60 -17.27
C LEU A 62 10.08 -2.54 -17.50
N CYS A 63 9.71 -1.79 -16.47
CA CYS A 63 8.64 -0.77 -16.53
C CYS A 63 7.36 -1.28 -17.23
N ARG A 64 6.99 -2.52 -16.95
CA ARG A 64 5.75 -3.14 -17.45
C ARG A 64 4.56 -2.65 -16.65
N GLN A 65 3.38 -2.70 -17.29
CA GLN A 65 2.12 -2.49 -16.59
C GLN A 65 1.48 -3.84 -16.29
N TYR A 66 0.91 -3.95 -15.12
CA TYR A 66 0.25 -5.14 -14.59
C TYR A 66 -1.23 -4.86 -14.40
N SER A 67 -2.05 -5.86 -14.64
CA SER A 67 -3.49 -5.83 -14.37
C SER A 67 -3.78 -5.86 -12.87
N ALA A 68 -5.01 -5.54 -12.48
CA ALA A 68 -5.46 -5.67 -11.10
C ALA A 68 -5.38 -7.12 -10.60
N ALA A 69 -5.67 -8.11 -11.46
CA ALA A 69 -5.55 -9.52 -11.11
C ALA A 69 -4.09 -9.92 -10.81
N GLU A 70 -3.12 -9.49 -11.64
CA GLU A 70 -1.70 -9.73 -11.39
C GLU A 70 -1.22 -9.00 -10.12
N ALA A 71 -1.69 -7.77 -9.88
CA ALA A 71 -1.35 -7.02 -8.67
C ALA A 71 -1.90 -7.69 -7.39
N LEU A 72 -3.09 -8.28 -7.46
CA LEU A 72 -3.65 -9.09 -6.38
C LEU A 72 -2.80 -10.35 -6.11
N GLU A 73 -2.43 -11.08 -7.16
CA GLU A 73 -1.57 -12.27 -7.05
C GLU A 73 -0.20 -11.95 -6.45
N MET A 74 0.36 -10.78 -6.77
CA MET A 74 1.62 -10.30 -6.19
C MET A 74 1.51 -9.83 -4.73
N GLY A 75 0.31 -9.75 -4.17
CA GLY A 75 0.08 -9.25 -2.80
C GLY A 75 0.05 -7.72 -2.67
N MET A 76 -0.02 -6.98 -3.76
CA MET A 76 -0.15 -5.51 -3.74
C MET A 76 -1.55 -5.03 -3.40
N LEU A 77 -2.56 -5.89 -3.56
CA LEU A 77 -3.97 -5.58 -3.33
C LEU A 77 -4.58 -6.57 -2.35
N ASN A 78 -5.56 -6.11 -1.59
CA ASN A 78 -6.37 -6.95 -0.72
C ASN A 78 -7.57 -7.56 -1.48
N ARG A 79 -8.12 -6.83 -2.45
CA ARG A 79 -9.29 -7.25 -3.22
C ARG A 79 -9.38 -6.55 -4.57
N VAL A 80 -10.00 -7.24 -5.53
CA VAL A 80 -10.38 -6.69 -6.84
C VAL A 80 -11.87 -6.90 -7.04
N VAL A 81 -12.57 -5.86 -7.50
CA VAL A 81 -14.02 -5.87 -7.73
C VAL A 81 -14.36 -5.16 -9.04
N PRO A 82 -15.55 -5.38 -9.62
CA PRO A 82 -16.05 -4.54 -10.70
C PRO A 82 -16.05 -3.06 -10.33
N PHE A 83 -15.79 -2.19 -11.30
CA PHE A 83 -15.66 -0.74 -11.04
C PHE A 83 -16.87 -0.16 -10.29
N GLU A 84 -18.08 -0.60 -10.66
CA GLU A 84 -19.34 -0.13 -10.08
C GLU A 84 -19.50 -0.50 -8.60
N GLN A 85 -18.79 -1.52 -8.13
CA GLN A 85 -18.85 -2.00 -6.74
C GLN A 85 -17.69 -1.46 -5.89
N LEU A 86 -16.72 -0.76 -6.49
CA LEU A 86 -15.47 -0.39 -5.82
C LEU A 86 -15.70 0.48 -4.59
N GLU A 87 -16.52 1.51 -4.70
CA GLU A 87 -16.80 2.43 -3.59
C GLU A 87 -17.58 1.74 -2.48
N GLU A 88 -18.61 0.96 -2.83
CA GLU A 88 -19.42 0.22 -1.87
C GLU A 88 -18.58 -0.77 -1.06
N GLU A 89 -17.69 -1.52 -1.72
CA GLU A 89 -16.78 -2.46 -1.09
C GLU A 89 -15.81 -1.76 -0.12
N CYS A 90 -15.23 -0.62 -0.52
CA CYS A 90 -14.35 0.17 0.35
C CYS A 90 -15.10 0.69 1.59
N ILE A 91 -16.34 1.14 1.41
CA ILE A 91 -17.18 1.61 2.52
C ILE A 91 -17.54 0.45 3.44
N ALA A 92 -17.82 -0.73 2.91
CA ALA A 92 -18.11 -1.92 3.71
C ALA A 92 -16.94 -2.29 4.62
N TRP A 93 -15.71 -2.33 4.09
CA TRP A 93 -14.50 -2.59 4.87
C TRP A 93 -14.24 -1.50 5.92
N ALA A 94 -14.46 -0.23 5.56
CA ALA A 94 -14.31 0.88 6.50
C ALA A 94 -15.31 0.74 7.67
N LYS A 95 -16.58 0.40 7.39
CA LYS A 95 -17.60 0.18 8.41
C LYS A 95 -17.25 -1.02 9.32
N GLU A 96 -16.68 -2.07 8.78
CA GLU A 96 -16.20 -3.21 9.57
C GLU A 96 -15.09 -2.77 10.53
N MET A 97 -14.08 -2.03 10.06
CA MET A 97 -13.01 -1.50 10.91
C MET A 97 -13.51 -0.58 12.02
N LEU A 98 -14.55 0.22 11.76
CA LEU A 98 -15.14 1.12 12.76
C LEU A 98 -15.84 0.40 13.94
N GLN A 99 -16.05 -0.90 13.85
CA GLN A 99 -16.58 -1.71 14.95
C GLN A 99 -15.53 -2.05 16.00
N TRP A 100 -14.23 -1.89 15.65
CA TRP A 100 -13.12 -2.27 16.50
C TRP A 100 -12.57 -1.08 17.29
N SER A 101 -11.78 -1.36 18.32
CA SER A 101 -11.16 -0.32 19.14
C SER A 101 -10.28 0.61 18.29
N PRO A 102 -10.57 1.92 18.20
CA PRO A 102 -9.75 2.85 17.46
C PRO A 102 -8.33 2.97 18.02
N THR A 103 -8.17 2.85 19.34
CA THR A 103 -6.86 2.83 20.00
C THR A 103 -6.06 1.60 19.56
N ALA A 104 -6.66 0.41 19.54
CA ALA A 104 -5.98 -0.79 19.08
C ALA A 104 -5.55 -0.69 17.60
N LEU A 105 -6.42 -0.21 16.71
CA LEU A 105 -6.09 0.01 15.30
C LEU A 105 -4.93 1.00 15.12
N ARG A 106 -4.93 2.10 15.88
CA ARG A 106 -3.84 3.09 15.86
C ARG A 106 -2.50 2.45 16.26
N PHE A 107 -2.47 1.67 17.33
CA PHE A 107 -1.24 0.99 17.76
C PHE A 107 -0.80 -0.10 16.80
N MET A 108 -1.72 -0.83 16.21
CA MET A 108 -1.39 -1.82 15.17
C MET A 108 -0.75 -1.15 13.96
N LYS A 109 -1.29 -0.03 13.47
CA LYS A 109 -0.67 0.74 12.39
C LYS A 109 0.75 1.20 12.75
N ALA A 110 0.93 1.79 13.92
CA ALA A 110 2.25 2.20 14.40
C ALA A 110 3.23 1.02 14.52
N SER A 111 2.75 -0.15 14.97
CA SER A 111 3.57 -1.36 15.08
C SER A 111 4.03 -1.90 13.73
N PHE A 112 3.16 -1.90 12.72
CA PHE A 112 3.55 -2.28 11.35
C PHE A 112 4.60 -1.33 10.77
N ASN A 113 4.43 -0.03 10.98
CA ASN A 113 5.35 0.99 10.45
C ASN A 113 6.70 0.96 11.20
N ALA A 114 6.71 0.72 12.52
CA ALA A 114 7.92 0.68 13.33
C ALA A 114 8.96 -0.33 12.82
N ALA A 115 8.51 -1.44 12.22
CA ALA A 115 9.40 -2.46 11.66
C ALA A 115 10.23 -1.93 10.48
N THR A 116 9.72 -0.96 9.72
CA THR A 116 10.38 -0.37 8.56
C THR A 116 11.00 0.99 8.85
N ASP A 117 10.44 1.73 9.81
CA ASP A 117 10.87 3.11 10.14
C ASP A 117 12.00 3.14 11.20
N GLY A 118 12.39 2.00 11.74
CA GLY A 118 13.49 1.89 12.69
C GLY A 118 13.22 2.71 13.97
N TYR A 119 14.22 3.46 14.44
CA TYR A 119 14.07 4.28 15.66
C TYR A 119 12.99 5.36 15.55
N ALA A 120 12.74 5.91 14.38
CA ALA A 120 11.67 6.88 14.17
C ALA A 120 10.29 6.24 14.40
N GLY A 121 10.07 5.03 13.93
CA GLY A 121 8.85 4.27 14.18
C GLY A 121 8.67 3.90 15.65
N LEU A 122 9.74 3.51 16.34
CA LEU A 122 9.70 3.25 17.78
C LEU A 122 9.39 4.50 18.59
N ALA A 123 9.94 5.66 18.23
CA ALA A 123 9.65 6.93 18.86
C ALA A 123 8.18 7.34 18.66
N GLN A 124 7.63 7.15 17.47
CA GLN A 124 6.22 7.38 17.18
C GLN A 124 5.32 6.47 18.03
N LEU A 125 5.63 5.18 18.12
CA LEU A 125 4.89 4.22 18.94
C LEU A 125 4.93 4.62 20.41
N ALA A 126 6.08 5.03 20.93
CA ALA A 126 6.23 5.49 22.32
C ALA A 126 5.40 6.77 22.58
N GLY A 127 5.40 7.73 21.63
CA GLY A 127 4.58 8.94 21.70
C GLY A 127 3.09 8.61 21.74
N ASP A 128 2.64 7.73 20.89
CA ASP A 128 1.24 7.27 20.84
C ASP A 128 0.84 6.56 22.14
N ALA A 129 1.73 5.73 22.71
CA ALA A 129 1.48 5.06 23.98
C ALA A 129 1.38 6.07 25.14
N THR A 130 2.21 7.11 25.13
CA THR A 130 2.20 8.15 26.16
C THR A 130 0.86 8.89 26.23
N LEU A 131 0.19 9.09 25.08
CA LEU A 131 -1.14 9.72 25.03
C LEU A 131 -2.25 8.92 25.73
N LEU A 132 -2.00 7.67 26.13
CA LEU A 132 -2.95 6.90 26.94
C LEU A 132 -3.00 7.35 28.41
N TYR A 133 -2.02 8.14 28.85
CA TYR A 133 -1.93 8.64 30.23
C TYR A 133 -2.53 10.04 30.41
N TYR A 134 -2.95 10.68 29.33
CA TYR A 134 -3.56 11.99 29.30
C TYR A 134 -5.02 11.94 28.80
#